data_a4c629609431f38ff969c7bcd6f88995
#
_entry.id   a4c629609431f38ff969c7bcd6f88995
#
_cell.length_a   1.000
_cell.length_b   1.000
_cell.length_c   1.000
_cell.angle_alpha   90.00
_cell.angle_beta   90.00
_cell.angle_gamma   90.00
#
_symmetry.space_group_name_H-M   'P 1'
#
loop_
_entity.id
_entity.type
_entity.pdbx_description
1 polymer ?
#
loop_
_entity_poly.entity_id
_entity_poly.type
_entity_poly.pdbx_seq_one_letter_code
_entity_poly.pdbx_strand_id
1 'polypeptide(L)'
;MTISGRQLGRIAQEVGQQLQASRDEQVSRFQAGALQPRVATRPALAVVEVDGGRLQVRGEGEGPGAHEASWREDKIAVLATMTHVASASDPEPELPACFRDRGFVEKVIGAIGGVGSMGPPAAAPGGSIDPPLPLPRELPAPRRGPELSVRTYVASTGPSDVFGPMVAAEARRRNFAEAAARAFLGDGSAWIWGLQAAHFPTFVPIVDFLHALGHVFAAAKAAASDVEGRWELFQGWAEACWKGRVSQVIEELRTLRDVQACLSMVAVERSSADDPREDLAGELGYLEHNRERMDYPRYRREGLPWTTSHVESTVKIVNRRVKGSEKFWGEAGAEAILQVRAAFLAEDGRLERHLKEKPCSPFRNYKARKTGVAA
;
A
#
# COMPACT_ATOMS: atom_id res chain seq x y z
N MET A 1 -24.09 -4.41 -31.11
CA MET A 1 -24.50 -3.24 -30.29
C MET A 1 -23.23 -2.60 -29.76
N THR A 2 -22.93 -1.37 -30.16
CA THR A 2 -21.71 -0.66 -29.76
C THR A 2 -22.06 0.20 -28.56
N ILE A 3 -21.33 0.04 -27.45
CA ILE A 3 -21.49 0.84 -26.23
C ILE A 3 -20.47 1.99 -26.29
N SER A 4 -20.91 3.22 -26.10
CA SER A 4 -20.01 4.38 -26.06
C SER A 4 -19.21 4.43 -24.74
N GLY A 5 -18.02 5.07 -24.75
CA GLY A 5 -17.21 5.27 -23.54
C GLY A 5 -17.99 5.98 -22.43
N ARG A 6 -18.86 6.93 -22.77
CA ARG A 6 -19.72 7.62 -21.79
C ARG A 6 -20.74 6.65 -21.13
N GLN A 7 -21.31 5.73 -21.89
CA GLN A 7 -22.22 4.72 -21.36
C GLN A 7 -21.49 3.74 -20.46
N LEU A 8 -20.28 3.30 -20.84
CA LEU A 8 -19.43 2.47 -19.98
C LEU A 8 -19.09 3.17 -18.67
N GLY A 9 -18.74 4.45 -18.71
CA GLY A 9 -18.47 5.24 -17.50
C GLY A 9 -19.68 5.31 -16.57
N ARG A 10 -20.89 5.53 -17.09
CA ARG A 10 -22.12 5.55 -16.28
C ARG A 10 -22.40 4.17 -15.63
N ILE A 11 -22.25 3.10 -16.40
CA ILE A 11 -22.45 1.73 -15.88
C ILE A 11 -21.43 1.44 -14.77
N ALA A 12 -20.15 1.77 -15.00
CA ALA A 12 -19.11 1.57 -13.99
C ALA A 12 -19.41 2.37 -12.71
N GLN A 13 -19.85 3.62 -12.83
CA GLN A 13 -20.21 4.45 -11.70
C GLN A 13 -21.42 3.87 -10.93
N GLU A 14 -22.47 3.42 -11.63
CA GLU A 14 -23.64 2.79 -11.03
C GLU A 14 -23.28 1.50 -10.28
N VAL A 15 -22.48 0.61 -10.91
CA VAL A 15 -21.99 -0.61 -10.26
C VAL A 15 -21.13 -0.27 -9.04
N GLY A 16 -20.26 0.73 -9.16
CA GLY A 16 -19.42 1.19 -8.05
C GLY A 16 -20.22 1.70 -6.85
N GLN A 17 -21.25 2.51 -7.08
CA GLN A 17 -22.15 3.00 -6.02
C GLN A 17 -22.90 1.86 -5.34
N GLN A 18 -23.30 0.83 -6.06
CA GLN A 18 -23.97 -0.34 -5.47
C GLN A 18 -23.00 -1.18 -4.64
N LEU A 19 -21.76 -1.36 -5.10
CA LEU A 19 -20.72 -2.03 -4.34
C LEU A 19 -20.36 -1.22 -3.08
N GLN A 20 -20.32 0.10 -3.18
CA GLN A 20 -20.15 1.01 -2.04
C GLN A 20 -21.26 0.83 -1.02
N ALA A 21 -22.52 0.88 -1.42
CA ALA A 21 -23.66 0.69 -0.53
C ALA A 21 -23.63 -0.68 0.18
N SER A 22 -23.27 -1.74 -0.56
CA SER A 22 -23.10 -3.09 0.02
C SER A 22 -21.94 -3.15 1.03
N ARG A 23 -20.83 -2.46 0.77
CA ARG A 23 -19.72 -2.32 1.72
C ARG A 23 -20.18 -1.58 2.98
N ASP A 24 -20.85 -0.45 2.83
CA ASP A 24 -21.27 0.41 3.93
C ASP A 24 -22.29 -0.32 4.83
N GLU A 25 -23.19 -1.13 4.26
CA GLU A 25 -24.06 -2.05 5.00
C GLU A 25 -23.25 -3.07 5.80
N GLN A 26 -22.21 -3.66 5.21
CA GLN A 26 -21.34 -4.62 5.90
C GLN A 26 -20.57 -3.96 7.05
N VAL A 27 -20.10 -2.74 6.87
CA VAL A 27 -19.45 -1.95 7.93
C VAL A 27 -20.44 -1.68 9.07
N SER A 28 -21.66 -1.26 8.77
CA SER A 28 -22.70 -1.03 9.77
C SER A 28 -23.03 -2.30 10.56
N ARG A 29 -23.14 -3.45 9.88
CA ARG A 29 -23.34 -4.75 10.53
C ARG A 29 -22.14 -5.18 11.36
N PHE A 30 -20.92 -4.88 10.92
CA PHE A 30 -19.69 -5.14 11.68
C PHE A 30 -19.69 -4.32 12.98
N GLN A 31 -19.96 -3.03 12.91
CA GLN A 31 -20.03 -2.14 14.07
C GLN A 31 -21.13 -2.54 15.07
N ALA A 32 -22.23 -3.08 14.56
CA ALA A 32 -23.32 -3.65 15.40
C ALA A 32 -23.00 -5.06 15.93
N GLY A 33 -21.84 -5.66 15.64
CA GLY A 33 -21.52 -7.03 16.04
C GLY A 33 -22.30 -8.12 15.30
N ALA A 34 -23.05 -7.76 14.26
CA ALA A 34 -23.95 -8.66 13.52
C ALA A 34 -23.33 -9.27 12.24
N LEU A 35 -22.11 -8.84 11.87
CA LEU A 35 -21.45 -9.36 10.68
C LEU A 35 -20.85 -10.75 10.97
N GLN A 36 -21.31 -11.75 10.24
CA GLN A 36 -20.80 -13.12 10.33
C GLN A 36 -19.70 -13.38 9.28
N PRO A 37 -18.73 -14.24 9.59
CA PRO A 37 -17.78 -14.71 8.61
C PRO A 37 -18.48 -15.39 7.42
N ARG A 38 -18.01 -15.11 6.23
CA ARG A 38 -18.47 -15.75 5.00
C ARG A 38 -17.69 -17.04 4.69
N VAL A 39 -16.52 -17.15 5.28
CA VAL A 39 -15.60 -18.29 5.13
C VAL A 39 -15.57 -19.02 6.47
N ALA A 40 -15.92 -20.29 6.46
CA ALA A 40 -15.93 -21.12 7.68
C ALA A 40 -14.53 -21.64 8.03
N THR A 41 -13.62 -21.75 7.06
CA THR A 41 -12.27 -22.28 7.27
C THR A 41 -11.41 -21.29 8.04
N ARG A 42 -10.62 -21.80 8.98
CA ARG A 42 -9.62 -21.05 9.71
C ARG A 42 -8.40 -20.81 8.81
N PRO A 43 -8.01 -19.56 8.52
CA PRO A 43 -6.79 -19.30 7.74
C PRO A 43 -5.54 -19.78 8.49
N ALA A 44 -4.56 -20.31 7.75
CA ALA A 44 -3.26 -20.65 8.32
C ALA A 44 -2.50 -19.35 8.69
N LEU A 45 -2.47 -18.40 7.79
CA LEU A 45 -1.94 -17.06 7.99
C LEU A 45 -2.89 -16.03 7.40
N ALA A 46 -3.29 -15.04 8.19
CA ALA A 46 -4.02 -13.86 7.77
C ALA A 46 -3.08 -12.66 7.72
N VAL A 47 -3.02 -12.01 6.57
CA VAL A 47 -2.17 -10.84 6.34
C VAL A 47 -3.04 -9.67 5.91
N VAL A 48 -2.84 -8.53 6.55
CA VAL A 48 -3.41 -7.24 6.16
C VAL A 48 -2.24 -6.34 5.76
N GLU A 49 -2.23 -5.89 4.52
CA GLU A 49 -1.24 -4.95 3.99
C GLU A 49 -1.96 -3.64 3.67
N VAL A 50 -1.44 -2.51 4.14
CA VAL A 50 -2.07 -1.18 3.96
C VAL A 50 -1.06 -0.21 3.38
N ASP A 51 -1.51 0.55 2.39
CA ASP A 51 -0.70 1.58 1.74
C ASP A 51 -1.59 2.75 1.28
N GLY A 52 -0.98 3.91 1.06
CA GLY A 52 -1.60 5.11 0.52
C GLY A 52 -1.23 5.35 -0.93
N GLY A 53 -2.19 5.86 -1.69
CA GLY A 53 -1.98 6.37 -3.04
C GLY A 53 -2.44 7.81 -3.16
N ARG A 54 -2.37 8.38 -4.35
CA ARG A 54 -2.91 9.70 -4.65
C ARG A 54 -3.61 9.69 -5.99
N LEU A 55 -4.80 10.28 -6.04
CA LEU A 55 -5.56 10.48 -7.27
C LEU A 55 -5.96 11.95 -7.43
N GLN A 56 -6.15 12.37 -8.69
CA GLN A 56 -6.62 13.72 -8.98
C GLN A 56 -8.13 13.80 -8.87
N VAL A 57 -8.62 14.73 -8.06
CA VAL A 57 -10.03 15.05 -7.95
C VAL A 57 -10.27 16.47 -8.47
N ARG A 58 -11.50 16.73 -8.92
CA ARG A 58 -11.94 18.08 -9.27
C ARG A 58 -12.28 18.84 -8.00
N GLY A 59 -12.00 20.12 -8.01
CA GLY A 59 -12.49 21.04 -7.00
C GLY A 59 -14.03 21.09 -6.98
N GLU A 60 -14.59 21.48 -5.87
CA GLU A 60 -16.04 21.63 -5.71
C GLU A 60 -16.56 22.71 -6.67
N GLY A 61 -17.57 22.37 -7.47
CA GLY A 61 -18.15 23.27 -8.49
C GLY A 61 -17.46 23.23 -9.85
N GLU A 62 -16.37 22.52 -10.04
CA GLU A 62 -15.70 22.40 -11.34
C GLU A 62 -16.43 21.44 -12.28
N GLY A 63 -16.64 21.88 -13.53
CA GLY A 63 -17.27 21.11 -14.59
C GLY A 63 -16.34 20.05 -15.21
N PRO A 64 -16.79 19.38 -16.29
CA PRO A 64 -15.92 18.47 -17.05
C PRO A 64 -14.78 19.23 -17.73
N GLY A 65 -13.56 18.70 -17.68
CA GLY A 65 -12.38 19.30 -18.32
C GLY A 65 -11.09 19.03 -17.55
N ALA A 66 -10.00 19.62 -18.03
CA ALA A 66 -8.73 19.70 -17.31
C ALA A 66 -8.79 20.89 -16.35
N HIS A 67 -8.40 20.67 -15.12
CA HIS A 67 -8.38 21.66 -14.04
C HIS A 67 -7.01 21.69 -13.39
N GLU A 68 -6.78 22.64 -12.48
CA GLU A 68 -5.61 22.58 -11.62
C GLU A 68 -5.60 21.28 -10.81
N ALA A 69 -4.41 20.72 -10.62
CA ALA A 69 -4.26 19.41 -9.96
C ALA A 69 -4.62 19.51 -8.48
N SER A 70 -5.78 18.99 -8.11
CA SER A 70 -6.15 18.74 -6.72
C SER A 70 -5.94 17.25 -6.40
N TRP A 71 -4.93 16.96 -5.57
CA TRP A 71 -4.58 15.61 -5.21
C TRP A 71 -5.27 15.18 -3.92
N ARG A 72 -5.96 14.06 -3.96
CA ARG A 72 -6.54 13.43 -2.79
C ARG A 72 -5.86 12.09 -2.53
N GLU A 73 -5.59 11.80 -1.29
CA GLU A 73 -5.09 10.49 -0.87
C GLU A 73 -6.19 9.45 -1.05
N ASP A 74 -5.85 8.33 -1.68
CA ASP A 74 -6.62 7.10 -1.65
C ASP A 74 -5.91 6.08 -0.76
N LYS A 75 -6.68 5.33 0.01
CA LYS A 75 -6.19 4.29 0.91
C LYS A 75 -6.58 2.94 0.36
N ILE A 76 -5.62 2.02 0.36
CA ILE A 76 -5.80 0.68 -0.17
C ILE A 76 -5.32 -0.32 0.87
N ALA A 77 -6.15 -1.33 1.14
CA ALA A 77 -5.76 -2.50 1.91
C ALA A 77 -5.90 -3.76 1.06
N VAL A 78 -4.90 -4.61 1.14
CA VAL A 78 -4.95 -6.00 0.66
C VAL A 78 -5.09 -6.90 1.86
N LEU A 79 -6.10 -7.76 1.82
CA LEU A 79 -6.28 -8.79 2.81
C LEU A 79 -5.94 -10.13 2.15
N ALA A 80 -4.89 -10.78 2.60
CA ALA A 80 -4.37 -12.01 2.03
C ALA A 80 -4.50 -13.19 2.99
N THR A 81 -4.91 -14.33 2.48
CA THR A 81 -4.74 -15.61 3.15
C THR A 81 -3.52 -16.29 2.53
N MET A 82 -2.62 -16.77 3.36
CA MET A 82 -1.38 -17.40 2.92
C MET A 82 -1.14 -18.73 3.63
N THR A 83 -0.23 -19.54 3.07
CA THR A 83 0.34 -20.70 3.77
C THR A 83 1.17 -20.20 4.95
N HIS A 84 1.37 -21.06 5.95
CA HIS A 84 2.15 -20.72 7.14
C HIS A 84 3.07 -21.86 7.51
N VAL A 85 4.36 -21.58 7.54
CA VAL A 85 5.38 -22.55 7.96
C VAL A 85 6.43 -21.79 8.80
N ALA A 86 6.44 -22.05 10.11
CA ALA A 86 7.46 -21.55 11.00
C ALA A 86 8.73 -22.42 10.93
N SER A 87 9.89 -21.82 11.18
CA SER A 87 11.20 -22.45 11.16
C SER A 87 11.89 -22.30 12.53
N ALA A 88 12.68 -23.28 12.94
CA ALA A 88 13.45 -23.23 14.20
C ALA A 88 14.56 -22.15 14.15
N SER A 89 15.14 -21.93 12.98
CA SER A 89 16.16 -20.91 12.71
C SER A 89 15.69 -19.98 11.59
N ASP A 90 16.33 -18.83 11.45
CA ASP A 90 16.08 -17.92 10.34
C ASP A 90 16.37 -18.63 9.01
N PRO A 91 15.37 -18.80 8.13
CA PRO A 91 15.56 -19.49 6.85
C PRO A 91 16.37 -18.69 5.84
N GLU A 92 16.55 -17.39 6.06
CA GLU A 92 17.22 -16.45 5.14
C GLU A 92 18.07 -15.42 5.91
N PRO A 93 19.13 -15.86 6.65
CA PRO A 93 19.89 -14.98 7.55
C PRO A 93 20.74 -13.95 6.81
N GLU A 94 21.08 -14.19 5.54
CA GLU A 94 21.88 -13.27 4.74
C GLU A 94 21.00 -12.37 3.88
N LEU A 95 21.40 -11.10 3.76
CA LEU A 95 20.72 -10.14 2.87
C LEU A 95 20.72 -10.68 1.44
N PRO A 96 19.55 -10.76 0.76
CA PRO A 96 19.45 -11.23 -0.62
C PRO A 96 20.41 -10.50 -1.56
N ALA A 97 21.07 -11.23 -2.46
CA ALA A 97 22.11 -10.71 -3.32
C ALA A 97 21.64 -9.54 -4.23
N CYS A 98 20.35 -9.51 -4.58
CA CYS A 98 19.78 -8.40 -5.37
C CYS A 98 19.87 -7.04 -4.65
N PHE A 99 19.83 -7.01 -3.32
CA PHE A 99 20.00 -5.77 -2.55
C PHE A 99 21.46 -5.34 -2.40
N ARG A 100 22.40 -6.13 -2.93
CA ARG A 100 23.82 -5.78 -3.10
C ARG A 100 24.14 -5.24 -4.50
N ASP A 101 23.16 -5.29 -5.42
CA ASP A 101 23.26 -4.67 -6.75
C ASP A 101 22.67 -3.26 -6.70
N ARG A 102 23.53 -2.27 -7.00
CA ARG A 102 23.17 -0.86 -6.93
C ARG A 102 22.06 -0.50 -7.91
N GLY A 103 22.15 -0.98 -9.15
CA GLY A 103 21.15 -0.68 -10.17
C GLY A 103 19.77 -1.27 -9.84
N PHE A 104 19.75 -2.46 -9.21
CA PHE A 104 18.52 -3.06 -8.71
C PHE A 104 17.91 -2.23 -7.57
N VAL A 105 18.72 -1.82 -6.58
CA VAL A 105 18.28 -1.03 -5.43
C VAL A 105 17.70 0.32 -5.87
N GLU A 106 18.42 1.07 -6.72
CA GLU A 106 17.98 2.36 -7.25
C GLU A 106 16.63 2.21 -8.01
N LYS A 107 16.48 1.14 -8.79
CA LYS A 107 15.24 0.83 -9.49
C LYS A 107 14.08 0.50 -8.53
N VAL A 108 14.33 -0.28 -7.48
CA VAL A 108 13.32 -0.62 -6.46
C VAL A 108 12.89 0.65 -5.72
N ILE A 109 13.83 1.43 -5.22
CA ILE A 109 13.55 2.67 -4.47
C ILE A 109 12.78 3.67 -5.35
N GLY A 110 13.19 3.87 -6.60
CA GLY A 110 12.45 4.70 -7.55
C GLY A 110 11.03 4.19 -7.85
N ALA A 111 10.82 2.87 -7.77
CA ALA A 111 9.50 2.27 -7.98
C ALA A 111 8.56 2.41 -6.78
N ILE A 112 9.09 2.48 -5.55
CA ILE A 112 8.27 2.65 -4.32
C ILE A 112 7.80 4.11 -4.15
N GLY A 113 8.30 5.02 -4.98
CA GLY A 113 7.96 6.44 -4.91
C GLY A 113 8.80 7.15 -3.86
N GLY A 114 10.08 7.29 -4.16
CA GLY A 114 11.19 7.80 -3.35
C GLY A 114 10.85 8.52 -2.06
N VAL A 115 11.43 8.07 -0.98
CA VAL A 115 11.47 8.77 0.29
C VAL A 115 12.06 10.16 0.05
N GLY A 116 11.26 11.20 0.18
CA GLY A 116 11.68 12.57 -0.05
C GLY A 116 10.63 13.44 -0.75
N SER A 117 9.53 12.89 -1.24
CA SER A 117 8.46 13.69 -1.84
C SER A 117 7.21 13.72 -0.96
N MET A 118 7.31 14.38 0.18
CA MET A 118 6.14 14.93 0.88
C MET A 118 5.70 16.28 0.30
N GLY A 119 6.39 16.77 -0.74
CA GLY A 119 5.97 17.92 -1.52
C GLY A 119 5.08 17.53 -2.69
N PRO A 120 4.26 18.46 -3.24
CA PRO A 120 3.66 18.23 -4.55
C PRO A 120 4.81 17.93 -5.52
N PRO A 121 4.63 16.94 -6.44
CA PRO A 121 5.64 16.71 -7.45
C PRO A 121 5.87 18.05 -8.16
N ALA A 122 7.11 18.53 -8.17
CA ALA A 122 7.46 19.71 -8.94
C ALA A 122 6.89 19.48 -10.34
N ALA A 123 6.15 20.46 -10.87
CA ALA A 123 5.59 20.38 -12.20
C ALA A 123 6.74 20.11 -13.15
N ALA A 124 6.85 18.87 -13.61
CA ALA A 124 7.84 18.50 -14.59
C ALA A 124 7.54 19.31 -15.85
N PRO A 125 8.50 20.07 -16.38
CA PRO A 125 8.28 20.79 -17.63
C PRO A 125 8.05 19.74 -18.73
N GLY A 126 6.79 19.60 -19.20
CA GLY A 126 6.42 19.02 -20.48
C GLY A 126 7.03 17.66 -20.90
N GLY A 127 7.46 16.83 -19.98
CA GLY A 127 8.02 15.53 -20.26
C GLY A 127 6.92 14.45 -20.22
N SER A 128 6.91 13.59 -21.21
CA SER A 128 6.16 12.33 -21.24
C SER A 128 6.22 11.67 -19.87
N ILE A 129 5.07 11.46 -19.23
CA ILE A 129 4.98 10.71 -17.98
C ILE A 129 5.18 9.24 -18.38
N ASP A 130 6.41 8.79 -18.41
CA ASP A 130 6.69 7.38 -18.46
C ASP A 130 6.01 6.73 -17.25
N PRO A 131 5.24 5.66 -17.48
CA PRO A 131 4.63 4.93 -16.37
C PRO A 131 5.75 4.50 -15.41
N PRO A 132 5.55 4.58 -14.08
CA PRO A 132 6.54 4.12 -13.13
C PRO A 132 7.01 2.73 -13.53
N LEU A 133 8.31 2.56 -13.61
CA LEU A 133 8.93 1.30 -14.01
C LEU A 133 8.30 0.16 -13.20
N PRO A 134 7.85 -0.91 -13.85
CA PRO A 134 7.34 -2.06 -13.11
C PRO A 134 8.44 -2.53 -12.16
N LEU A 135 8.05 -2.87 -10.92
CA LEU A 135 8.97 -3.59 -10.02
C LEU A 135 9.60 -4.73 -10.81
N PRO A 136 10.90 -4.97 -10.64
CA PRO A 136 11.55 -6.10 -11.29
C PRO A 136 10.70 -7.34 -11.05
N ARG A 137 10.38 -8.10 -12.10
CA ARG A 137 9.66 -9.38 -12.00
C ARG A 137 10.40 -10.40 -11.11
N GLU A 138 11.63 -10.10 -10.79
CA GLU A 138 12.58 -10.91 -10.08
C GLU A 138 12.96 -10.33 -8.70
N LEU A 139 11.97 -9.78 -7.95
CA LEU A 139 12.15 -9.86 -6.50
C LEU A 139 12.31 -11.35 -6.19
N PRO A 140 13.43 -11.78 -5.58
CA PRO A 140 13.58 -13.18 -5.25
C PRO A 140 12.36 -13.56 -4.42
N ALA A 141 11.55 -14.46 -4.95
CA ALA A 141 10.52 -15.07 -4.14
C ALA A 141 11.24 -15.63 -2.92
N PRO A 142 10.81 -15.32 -1.70
CA PRO A 142 11.41 -15.90 -0.53
C PRO A 142 11.39 -17.41 -0.72
N ARG A 143 12.54 -18.03 -0.81
CA ARG A 143 12.69 -19.48 -1.09
C ARG A 143 11.91 -20.35 -0.11
N ARG A 144 11.42 -19.78 1.00
CA ARG A 144 10.63 -20.41 2.07
C ARG A 144 9.64 -19.43 2.73
N GLY A 145 9.20 -18.41 2.03
CA GLY A 145 8.18 -17.48 2.54
C GLY A 145 6.75 -18.03 2.42
N PRO A 146 5.77 -17.36 3.05
CA PRO A 146 4.37 -17.74 2.93
C PRO A 146 3.89 -17.57 1.48
N GLU A 147 3.17 -18.58 0.98
CA GLU A 147 2.59 -18.56 -0.37
C GLU A 147 1.16 -18.02 -0.31
N LEU A 148 0.85 -17.16 -1.25
CA LEU A 148 -0.46 -16.54 -1.39
C LEU A 148 -1.51 -17.57 -1.83
N SER A 149 -2.67 -17.58 -1.15
CA SER A 149 -3.82 -18.41 -1.52
C SER A 149 -4.95 -17.59 -2.10
N VAL A 150 -5.41 -16.54 -1.40
CA VAL A 150 -6.54 -15.69 -1.82
C VAL A 150 -6.30 -14.26 -1.35
N ARG A 151 -6.59 -13.29 -2.22
CA ARG A 151 -6.58 -11.86 -1.90
C ARG A 151 -7.96 -11.24 -2.05
N THR A 152 -8.25 -10.28 -1.18
CA THR A 152 -9.37 -9.35 -1.34
C THR A 152 -8.87 -7.93 -1.07
N TYR A 153 -9.62 -6.94 -1.51
CA TYR A 153 -9.18 -5.56 -1.52
C TYR A 153 -10.24 -4.65 -0.93
N VAL A 154 -9.78 -3.67 -0.16
CA VAL A 154 -10.58 -2.53 0.30
C VAL A 154 -9.88 -1.26 -0.17
N ALA A 155 -10.63 -0.35 -0.77
CA ALA A 155 -10.11 0.93 -1.24
C ALA A 155 -11.11 2.03 -0.93
N SER A 156 -10.62 3.24 -0.58
CA SER A 156 -11.47 4.40 -0.32
C SER A 156 -10.67 5.69 -0.39
N THR A 157 -11.34 6.78 -0.75
CA THR A 157 -10.83 8.16 -0.61
C THR A 157 -11.15 8.78 0.75
N GLY A 158 -11.82 8.04 1.62
CA GLY A 158 -12.20 8.48 2.96
C GLY A 158 -11.02 8.60 3.92
N PRO A 159 -11.17 9.33 5.03
CA PRO A 159 -10.15 9.43 6.06
C PRO A 159 -9.92 8.07 6.76
N SER A 160 -8.82 7.96 7.51
CA SER A 160 -8.38 6.69 8.10
C SER A 160 -9.35 6.08 9.11
N ASP A 161 -10.07 6.92 9.86
CA ASP A 161 -11.10 6.52 10.81
C ASP A 161 -12.35 5.90 10.14
N VAL A 162 -12.65 6.31 8.91
CA VAL A 162 -13.71 5.70 8.08
C VAL A 162 -13.17 4.44 7.37
N PHE A 163 -11.93 4.47 6.91
CA PHE A 163 -11.31 3.36 6.20
C PHE A 163 -11.04 2.14 7.11
N GLY A 164 -10.60 2.36 8.35
CA GLY A 164 -10.29 1.29 9.30
C GLY A 164 -11.44 0.30 9.52
N PRO A 165 -12.66 0.75 9.83
CA PRO A 165 -13.84 -0.13 9.93
C PRO A 165 -14.15 -0.91 8.65
N MET A 166 -13.87 -0.38 7.46
CA MET A 166 -14.04 -1.10 6.19
C MET A 166 -13.09 -2.29 6.10
N VAL A 167 -11.81 -2.08 6.45
CA VAL A 167 -10.79 -3.14 6.46
C VAL A 167 -11.14 -4.20 7.51
N ALA A 168 -11.58 -3.78 8.70
CA ALA A 168 -11.98 -4.68 9.78
C ALA A 168 -13.20 -5.51 9.41
N ALA A 169 -14.20 -4.93 8.76
CA ALA A 169 -15.38 -5.66 8.27
C ALA A 169 -14.99 -6.72 7.24
N GLU A 170 -14.10 -6.41 6.32
CA GLU A 170 -13.59 -7.39 5.35
C GLU A 170 -12.78 -8.50 6.02
N ALA A 171 -11.92 -8.17 6.99
CA ALA A 171 -11.19 -9.17 7.78
C ALA A 171 -12.15 -10.10 8.56
N ARG A 172 -13.24 -9.53 9.15
CA ARG A 172 -14.28 -10.33 9.80
C ARG A 172 -14.97 -11.28 8.83
N ARG A 173 -15.33 -10.81 7.63
CA ARG A 173 -15.94 -11.66 6.59
C ARG A 173 -15.05 -12.85 6.21
N ARG A 174 -13.75 -12.66 6.24
CA ARG A 174 -12.74 -13.66 5.92
C ARG A 174 -12.26 -14.50 7.09
N ASN A 175 -12.88 -14.32 8.26
CA ASN A 175 -12.55 -15.07 9.48
C ASN A 175 -11.10 -14.90 9.96
N PHE A 176 -10.51 -13.72 9.75
CA PHE A 176 -9.11 -13.43 10.07
C PHE A 176 -8.81 -13.46 11.57
N ALA A 177 -9.81 -13.18 12.41
CA ALA A 177 -9.66 -13.28 13.87
C ALA A 177 -9.29 -14.69 14.34
N GLU A 178 -9.74 -15.72 13.60
CA GLU A 178 -9.50 -17.13 13.92
C GLU A 178 -8.23 -17.68 13.26
N ALA A 179 -7.49 -16.87 12.49
CA ALA A 179 -6.27 -17.31 11.83
C ALA A 179 -5.23 -17.82 12.84
N ALA A 180 -4.47 -18.87 12.44
CA ALA A 180 -3.43 -19.44 13.29
C ALA A 180 -2.26 -18.46 13.52
N ALA A 181 -1.88 -17.73 12.46
CA ALA A 181 -0.91 -16.63 12.51
C ALA A 181 -1.51 -15.38 11.84
N ARG A 182 -1.07 -14.20 12.27
CA ARG A 182 -1.64 -12.93 11.85
C ARG A 182 -0.54 -11.87 11.72
N ALA A 183 -0.48 -11.20 10.58
CA ALA A 183 0.48 -10.11 10.33
C ALA A 183 -0.25 -8.88 9.75
N PHE A 184 0.25 -7.71 10.11
CA PHE A 184 -0.21 -6.42 9.59
C PHE A 184 1.00 -5.63 9.09
N LEU A 185 1.03 -5.32 7.79
CA LEU A 185 2.16 -4.68 7.15
C LEU A 185 1.79 -3.25 6.67
N GLY A 186 2.76 -2.35 6.75
CA GLY A 186 2.63 -0.98 6.25
C GLY A 186 3.97 -0.32 6.00
N ASP A 187 3.93 0.88 5.41
CA ASP A 187 5.08 1.68 5.04
C ASP A 187 5.78 2.41 6.22
N GLY A 188 5.20 2.37 7.40
CA GLY A 188 5.71 3.08 8.58
C GLY A 188 4.93 4.34 8.96
N SER A 189 3.94 4.76 8.16
CA SER A 189 3.12 5.94 8.41
C SER A 189 2.29 5.81 9.69
N ALA A 190 2.20 6.88 10.46
CA ALA A 190 1.51 6.90 11.76
C ALA A 190 0.03 6.51 11.67
N TRP A 191 -0.69 6.92 10.61
CA TRP A 191 -2.09 6.59 10.44
C TRP A 191 -2.33 5.08 10.22
N ILE A 192 -1.39 4.38 9.58
CA ILE A 192 -1.43 2.93 9.37
C ILE A 192 -1.31 2.20 10.73
N TRP A 193 -0.40 2.66 11.58
CA TRP A 193 -0.26 2.09 12.93
C TRP A 193 -1.42 2.43 13.84
N GLY A 194 -2.04 3.61 13.68
CA GLY A 194 -3.31 3.95 14.34
C GLY A 194 -4.43 2.99 13.95
N LEU A 195 -4.55 2.65 12.68
CA LEU A 195 -5.52 1.67 12.17
C LEU A 195 -5.21 0.27 12.71
N GLN A 196 -3.94 -0.15 12.71
CA GLN A 196 -3.52 -1.44 13.25
C GLN A 196 -3.89 -1.56 14.74
N ALA A 197 -3.55 -0.56 15.55
CA ALA A 197 -3.84 -0.57 16.98
C ALA A 197 -5.34 -0.61 17.28
N ALA A 198 -6.15 0.12 16.50
CA ALA A 198 -7.60 0.21 16.72
C ALA A 198 -8.35 -1.06 16.29
N HIS A 199 -7.95 -1.69 15.18
CA HIS A 199 -8.74 -2.75 14.56
C HIS A 199 -8.03 -4.11 14.50
N PHE A 200 -6.71 -4.15 14.62
CA PHE A 200 -5.88 -5.35 14.48
C PHE A 200 -4.85 -5.51 15.61
N PRO A 201 -5.21 -5.28 16.90
CA PRO A 201 -4.23 -5.24 17.99
C PRO A 201 -3.52 -6.58 18.22
N THR A 202 -4.06 -7.69 17.73
CA THR A 202 -3.48 -9.04 17.86
C THR A 202 -2.67 -9.46 16.65
N PHE A 203 -2.55 -8.61 15.62
CA PHE A 203 -1.72 -8.87 14.45
C PHE A 203 -0.31 -8.35 14.71
N VAL A 204 0.69 -9.10 14.30
CA VAL A 204 2.09 -8.69 14.40
C VAL A 204 2.32 -7.50 13.45
N PRO A 205 2.64 -6.30 13.96
CA PRO A 205 2.90 -5.14 13.12
C PRO A 205 4.31 -5.25 12.51
N ILE A 206 4.41 -5.07 11.19
CA ILE A 206 5.64 -5.23 10.42
C ILE A 206 5.78 -4.03 9.48
N VAL A 207 6.89 -3.33 9.58
CA VAL A 207 7.28 -2.36 8.54
C VAL A 207 7.75 -3.11 7.31
N ASP A 208 7.24 -2.72 6.15
CA ASP A 208 7.73 -3.24 4.88
C ASP A 208 9.24 -3.00 4.73
N PHE A 209 9.97 -4.08 4.47
CA PHE A 209 11.42 -4.03 4.32
C PHE A 209 11.88 -3.15 3.15
N LEU A 210 11.13 -3.10 2.06
CA LEU A 210 11.49 -2.24 0.92
C LEU A 210 11.38 -0.75 1.29
N HIS A 211 10.32 -0.36 2.04
CA HIS A 211 10.20 1.01 2.55
C HIS A 211 11.31 1.34 3.55
N ALA A 212 11.63 0.39 4.46
CA ALA A 212 12.78 0.55 5.35
C ALA A 212 14.09 0.76 4.59
N LEU A 213 14.31 -0.01 3.50
CA LEU A 213 15.48 0.19 2.61
C LEU A 213 15.48 1.57 1.95
N GLY A 214 14.32 2.10 1.56
CA GLY A 214 14.18 3.45 1.03
C GLY A 214 14.68 4.51 2.01
N HIS A 215 14.27 4.41 3.26
CA HIS A 215 14.70 5.31 4.33
C HIS A 215 16.19 5.17 4.64
N VAL A 216 16.71 3.94 4.69
CA VAL A 216 18.15 3.66 4.85
C VAL A 216 18.96 4.26 3.69
N PHE A 217 18.45 4.17 2.46
CA PHE A 217 19.11 4.76 1.29
C PHE A 217 19.13 6.29 1.34
N ALA A 218 18.02 6.91 1.74
CA ALA A 218 17.94 8.36 1.92
C ALA A 218 18.88 8.84 3.04
N ALA A 219 18.93 8.11 4.15
CA ALA A 219 19.88 8.38 5.23
C ALA A 219 21.34 8.31 4.76
N ALA A 220 21.71 7.29 3.97
CA ALA A 220 23.06 7.16 3.42
C ALA A 220 23.42 8.30 2.46
N LYS A 221 22.45 8.77 1.66
CA LYS A 221 22.61 9.95 0.80
C LYS A 221 22.88 11.23 1.60
N ALA A 222 22.21 11.39 2.72
CA ALA A 222 22.37 12.56 3.60
C ALA A 222 23.67 12.49 4.43
N ALA A 223 24.16 11.28 4.71
CA ALA A 223 25.31 11.06 5.59
C ALA A 223 26.68 11.21 4.88
N ALA A 224 26.76 10.94 3.59
CA ALA A 224 28.01 10.99 2.83
C ALA A 224 27.90 11.87 1.58
N SER A 225 28.99 12.56 1.23
CA SER A 225 29.06 13.46 0.07
C SER A 225 29.34 12.72 -1.23
N ASP A 226 30.17 11.68 -1.19
CA ASP A 226 30.58 10.92 -2.36
C ASP A 226 29.72 9.66 -2.55
N VAL A 227 29.72 9.18 -3.77
CA VAL A 227 28.87 8.09 -4.24
C VAL A 227 29.21 6.74 -3.62
N GLU A 228 30.50 6.47 -3.46
CA GLU A 228 30.99 5.20 -2.93
C GLU A 228 30.73 5.11 -1.44
N GLY A 229 31.01 6.19 -0.69
CA GLY A 229 30.72 6.25 0.74
C GLY A 229 29.23 6.11 1.04
N ARG A 230 28.35 6.70 0.22
CA ARG A 230 26.88 6.50 0.30
C ARG A 230 26.50 5.04 0.12
N TRP A 231 27.10 4.39 -0.87
CA TRP A 231 26.80 3.00 -1.16
C TRP A 231 27.31 2.05 -0.08
N GLU A 232 28.50 2.28 0.46
CA GLU A 232 29.06 1.51 1.58
C GLU A 232 28.19 1.62 2.84
N LEU A 233 27.78 2.84 3.21
CA LEU A 233 26.86 3.06 4.33
C LEU A 233 25.53 2.34 4.12
N PHE A 234 24.93 2.50 2.92
CA PHE A 234 23.69 1.81 2.61
C PHE A 234 23.80 0.29 2.75
N GLN A 235 24.85 -0.31 2.20
CA GLN A 235 25.08 -1.76 2.27
C GLN A 235 25.19 -2.25 3.72
N GLY A 236 25.98 -1.56 4.54
CA GLY A 236 26.15 -1.89 5.95
C GLY A 236 24.85 -1.79 6.73
N TRP A 237 24.10 -0.72 6.54
CA TRP A 237 22.83 -0.48 7.23
C TRP A 237 21.70 -1.37 6.73
N ALA A 238 21.61 -1.65 5.45
CA ALA A 238 20.65 -2.59 4.88
C ALA A 238 20.85 -4.00 5.45
N GLU A 239 22.10 -4.45 5.52
CA GLU A 239 22.45 -5.73 6.13
C GLU A 239 22.16 -5.76 7.64
N ALA A 240 22.44 -4.67 8.36
CA ALA A 240 22.10 -4.55 9.77
C ALA A 240 20.59 -4.61 10.00
N CYS A 241 19.78 -3.90 9.21
CA CYS A 241 18.33 -3.99 9.27
C CYS A 241 17.83 -5.41 8.96
N TRP A 242 18.33 -6.05 7.91
CA TRP A 242 17.96 -7.42 7.55
C TRP A 242 18.22 -8.42 8.68
N LYS A 243 19.33 -8.22 9.41
CA LYS A 243 19.74 -9.05 10.57
C LYS A 243 19.10 -8.60 11.90
N GLY A 244 18.08 -7.71 11.86
CA GLY A 244 17.37 -7.25 13.08
C GLY A 244 18.18 -6.29 13.96
N ARG A 245 19.26 -5.70 13.44
CA ARG A 245 20.15 -4.79 14.16
C ARG A 245 19.88 -3.33 13.87
N VAL A 246 18.61 -2.97 13.67
CA VAL A 246 18.20 -1.57 13.38
C VAL A 246 18.64 -0.60 14.47
N SER A 247 18.73 -1.04 15.73
CA SER A 247 19.22 -0.19 16.84
C SER A 247 20.69 0.23 16.63
N GLN A 248 21.52 -0.63 16.00
CA GLN A 248 22.88 -0.24 15.62
C GLN A 248 22.85 0.88 14.58
N VAL A 249 22.02 0.78 13.57
CA VAL A 249 21.86 1.84 12.53
C VAL A 249 21.40 3.15 13.16
N ILE A 250 20.45 3.10 14.08
CA ILE A 250 19.97 4.29 14.80
C ILE A 250 21.09 4.98 15.57
N GLU A 251 21.95 4.22 16.29
CA GLU A 251 23.07 4.82 17.04
C GLU A 251 24.14 5.43 16.12
N GLU A 252 24.43 4.79 15.00
CA GLU A 252 25.33 5.33 13.99
C GLU A 252 24.79 6.64 13.38
N LEU A 253 23.49 6.68 13.05
CA LEU A 253 22.83 7.88 12.54
C LEU A 253 22.79 9.02 13.56
N ARG A 254 22.54 8.72 14.82
CA ARG A 254 22.63 9.71 15.92
C ARG A 254 24.01 10.33 15.99
N THR A 255 25.05 9.50 15.95
CA THR A 255 26.42 9.96 15.98
C THR A 255 26.73 10.87 14.78
N LEU A 256 26.33 10.48 13.58
CA LEU A 256 26.52 11.26 12.36
C LEU A 256 25.76 12.61 12.42
N ARG A 257 24.51 12.59 12.87
CA ARG A 257 23.71 13.82 13.07
C ARG A 257 24.42 14.78 14.06
N ASP A 258 24.91 14.28 15.17
CA ASP A 258 25.55 15.09 16.20
C ASP A 258 26.89 15.68 15.69
N VAL A 259 27.66 14.92 14.92
CA VAL A 259 28.88 15.40 14.24
C VAL A 259 28.53 16.51 13.23
N GLN A 260 27.52 16.31 12.39
CA GLN A 260 27.07 17.31 11.43
C GLN A 260 26.58 18.59 12.12
N ALA A 261 25.87 18.47 13.25
CA ALA A 261 25.42 19.60 14.05
C ALA A 261 26.63 20.40 14.63
N CYS A 262 27.64 19.72 15.15
CA CYS A 262 28.87 20.35 15.65
C CYS A 262 29.63 21.09 14.53
N LEU A 263 29.78 20.47 13.35
CA LEU A 263 30.45 21.09 12.21
C LEU A 263 29.71 22.33 11.71
N SER A 264 28.38 22.33 11.76
CA SER A 264 27.54 23.46 11.35
C SER A 264 27.59 24.65 12.29
N MET A 265 27.83 24.42 13.58
CA MET A 265 28.02 25.51 14.55
C MET A 265 29.28 26.32 14.24
N VAL A 266 30.24 25.72 13.53
CA VAL A 266 31.50 26.37 13.11
C VAL A 266 31.36 27.07 11.77
N ALA A 267 30.49 26.58 10.88
CA ALA A 267 30.22 27.17 9.57
C ALA A 267 28.92 27.98 9.64
N VAL A 268 29.03 29.33 9.55
CA VAL A 268 27.88 30.25 9.50
C VAL A 268 27.22 30.18 8.11
N GLU A 269 26.61 29.05 7.74
CA GLU A 269 25.86 28.92 6.50
C GLU A 269 24.36 28.72 6.76
N ARG A 270 23.56 29.41 5.93
CA ARG A 270 22.11 29.45 6.02
C ARG A 270 21.50 28.12 5.61
N SER A 271 20.54 27.62 6.39
CA SER A 271 19.64 26.53 6.02
C SER A 271 18.97 26.82 4.67
N SER A 272 19.12 25.90 3.72
CA SER A 272 18.37 25.86 2.46
C SER A 272 17.28 24.77 2.55
N ALA A 273 16.27 24.83 1.70
CA ALA A 273 15.19 23.85 1.66
C ALA A 273 15.64 22.40 1.36
N ASP A 274 16.91 22.23 0.94
CA ASP A 274 17.54 20.93 0.66
C ASP A 274 18.73 20.70 1.63
N ASP A 275 18.56 20.97 2.92
CA ASP A 275 19.61 20.76 3.91
C ASP A 275 19.73 19.26 4.26
N PRO A 276 20.87 18.60 3.99
CA PRO A 276 21.10 17.18 4.31
C PRO A 276 20.87 16.83 5.80
N ARG A 277 20.92 17.81 6.69
CA ARG A 277 20.69 17.61 8.13
C ARG A 277 19.22 17.39 8.47
N GLU A 278 18.31 18.08 7.77
CA GLU A 278 16.88 17.87 7.92
C GLU A 278 16.48 16.50 7.38
N ASP A 279 17.06 16.09 6.25
CA ASP A 279 16.88 14.76 5.68
C ASP A 279 17.35 13.67 6.65
N LEU A 280 18.58 13.81 7.20
CA LEU A 280 19.12 12.82 8.13
C LEU A 280 18.29 12.72 9.43
N ALA A 281 17.82 13.84 9.96
CA ALA A 281 16.97 13.87 11.14
C ALA A 281 15.60 13.21 10.89
N GLY A 282 15.02 13.41 9.69
CA GLY A 282 13.78 12.78 9.27
C GLY A 282 13.91 11.25 9.19
N GLU A 283 14.99 10.77 8.56
CA GLU A 283 15.24 9.34 8.40
C GLU A 283 15.53 8.63 9.73
N LEU A 284 16.31 9.29 10.61
CA LEU A 284 16.54 8.83 11.96
C LEU A 284 15.22 8.71 12.74
N GLY A 285 14.37 9.75 12.68
CA GLY A 285 13.06 9.74 13.34
C GLY A 285 12.15 8.60 12.84
N TYR A 286 12.18 8.31 11.55
CA TYR A 286 11.45 7.18 10.99
C TYR A 286 11.92 5.84 11.57
N LEU A 287 13.24 5.58 11.58
CA LEU A 287 13.79 4.34 12.10
C LEU A 287 13.53 4.18 13.60
N GLU A 288 13.66 5.27 14.39
CA GLU A 288 13.35 5.27 15.82
C GLU A 288 11.89 4.92 16.10
N HIS A 289 10.97 5.56 15.37
CA HIS A 289 9.52 5.34 15.54
C HIS A 289 9.10 3.93 15.17
N ASN A 290 9.74 3.32 14.17
CA ASN A 290 9.38 2.03 13.64
C ASN A 290 10.25 0.87 14.15
N ARG A 291 11.24 1.12 15.00
CA ARG A 291 12.24 0.15 15.47
C ARG A 291 11.66 -1.21 15.90
N GLU A 292 10.58 -1.19 16.68
CA GLU A 292 9.96 -2.41 17.23
C GLU A 292 9.20 -3.24 16.18
N ARG A 293 9.02 -2.68 14.98
CA ARG A 293 8.34 -3.32 13.84
C ARG A 293 9.30 -3.77 12.74
N MET A 294 10.60 -3.89 13.07
CA MET A 294 11.68 -4.20 12.12
C MET A 294 12.50 -5.43 12.55
N ASP A 295 11.90 -6.37 13.27
CA ASP A 295 12.55 -7.63 13.65
C ASP A 295 12.38 -8.69 12.54
N TYR A 296 13.01 -8.43 11.38
CA TYR A 296 12.89 -9.29 10.20
C TYR A 296 13.35 -10.73 10.43
N PRO A 297 14.43 -11.04 11.20
CA PRO A 297 14.80 -12.42 11.54
C PRO A 297 13.68 -13.17 12.27
N ARG A 298 13.01 -12.51 13.20
CA ARG A 298 11.86 -13.08 13.89
C ARG A 298 10.72 -13.38 12.92
N TYR A 299 10.35 -12.42 12.05
CA TYR A 299 9.25 -12.59 11.12
C TYR A 299 9.52 -13.75 10.16
N ARG A 300 10.74 -13.90 9.65
CA ARG A 300 11.12 -15.03 8.80
C ARG A 300 11.06 -16.36 9.53
N ARG A 301 11.52 -16.43 10.80
CA ARG A 301 11.38 -17.65 11.64
C ARG A 301 9.91 -17.99 11.89
N GLU A 302 9.09 -17.00 12.17
CA GLU A 302 7.65 -17.17 12.40
C GLU A 302 6.88 -17.42 11.10
N GLY A 303 7.52 -17.46 9.93
CA GLY A 303 6.87 -17.67 8.65
C GLY A 303 5.91 -16.53 8.24
N LEU A 304 6.21 -15.31 8.68
CA LEU A 304 5.45 -14.09 8.33
C LEU A 304 6.08 -13.40 7.13
N PRO A 305 5.30 -12.66 6.31
CA PRO A 305 5.84 -11.85 5.23
C PRO A 305 6.62 -10.66 5.79
N TRP A 306 7.67 -10.24 5.08
CA TRP A 306 8.50 -9.09 5.43
C TRP A 306 8.38 -7.92 4.44
N THR A 307 7.57 -8.08 3.40
CA THR A 307 7.34 -7.05 2.36
C THR A 307 5.88 -6.99 1.96
N THR A 308 5.44 -5.80 1.59
CA THR A 308 4.10 -5.48 1.06
C THR A 308 4.04 -5.56 -0.46
N SER A 309 4.84 -6.39 -1.10
CA SER A 309 4.92 -6.48 -2.57
C SER A 309 3.55 -6.66 -3.26
N HIS A 310 2.59 -7.26 -2.56
CA HIS A 310 1.22 -7.45 -3.06
C HIS A 310 0.40 -6.15 -3.05
N VAL A 311 0.47 -5.33 -1.98
CA VAL A 311 -0.25 -4.06 -1.92
C VAL A 311 0.36 -3.02 -2.83
N GLU A 312 1.69 -2.91 -2.88
CA GLU A 312 2.37 -1.98 -3.79
C GLU A 312 2.02 -2.24 -5.27
N SER A 313 2.05 -3.50 -5.68
CA SER A 313 1.63 -3.89 -7.03
C SER A 313 0.15 -3.54 -7.26
N THR A 314 -0.69 -3.67 -6.24
CA THR A 314 -2.11 -3.33 -6.29
C THR A 314 -2.33 -1.83 -6.36
N VAL A 315 -1.67 -1.03 -5.52
CA VAL A 315 -1.74 0.43 -5.58
C VAL A 315 -1.36 0.92 -6.98
N LYS A 316 -0.29 0.36 -7.57
CA LYS A 316 0.10 0.67 -8.95
C LYS A 316 -0.96 0.25 -9.98
N ILE A 317 -1.56 -0.93 -9.84
CA ILE A 317 -2.61 -1.42 -10.73
C ILE A 317 -3.90 -0.60 -10.59
N VAL A 318 -4.30 -0.24 -9.38
CA VAL A 318 -5.44 0.65 -9.13
C VAL A 318 -5.15 2.02 -9.71
N ASN A 319 -4.02 2.62 -9.34
CA ASN A 319 -3.63 3.96 -9.75
C ASN A 319 -3.45 4.08 -11.26
N ARG A 320 -2.91 3.09 -11.96
CA ARG A 320 -2.76 3.11 -13.43
C ARG A 320 -4.10 3.36 -14.15
N ARG A 321 -5.23 2.95 -13.58
CA ARG A 321 -6.56 3.13 -14.18
C ARG A 321 -7.28 4.37 -13.69
N VAL A 322 -6.96 4.83 -12.49
CA VAL A 322 -7.62 5.95 -11.81
C VAL A 322 -6.77 7.22 -11.93
N LYS A 323 -5.43 7.10 -11.90
CA LYS A 323 -4.46 8.18 -12.00
C LYS A 323 -4.08 8.43 -13.47
N GLY A 324 -3.96 9.68 -13.84
CA GLY A 324 -3.47 10.15 -15.14
C GLY A 324 -3.62 11.65 -15.23
N SER A 325 -2.71 12.34 -15.94
CA SER A 325 -2.71 13.80 -16.10
C SER A 325 -4.00 14.37 -16.69
N GLU A 326 -4.79 13.54 -17.35
CA GLU A 326 -6.06 13.92 -17.98
C GLU A 326 -7.30 13.35 -17.26
N LYS A 327 -7.11 12.65 -16.12
CA LYS A 327 -8.18 11.98 -15.39
C LYS A 327 -8.51 12.72 -14.11
N PHE A 328 -9.46 13.62 -14.21
CA PHE A 328 -10.02 14.33 -13.06
C PHE A 328 -11.35 13.70 -12.67
N TRP A 329 -11.40 13.14 -11.50
CA TRP A 329 -12.59 12.48 -10.97
C TRP A 329 -13.41 13.46 -10.13
N GLY A 330 -14.75 13.44 -10.29
CA GLY A 330 -15.57 13.94 -9.20
C GLY A 330 -15.44 13.02 -7.98
N GLU A 331 -15.56 13.54 -6.78
CA GLU A 331 -15.32 12.79 -5.54
C GLU A 331 -16.12 11.47 -5.47
N ALA A 332 -17.44 11.53 -5.72
CA ALA A 332 -18.28 10.34 -5.77
C ALA A 332 -17.91 9.36 -6.91
N GLY A 333 -17.38 9.89 -8.02
CA GLY A 333 -16.89 9.07 -9.13
C GLY A 333 -15.58 8.35 -8.81
N ALA A 334 -14.68 9.00 -8.08
CA ALA A 334 -13.45 8.41 -7.60
C ALA A 334 -13.72 7.23 -6.66
N GLU A 335 -14.57 7.43 -5.66
CA GLU A 335 -14.96 6.38 -4.72
C GLU A 335 -15.62 5.21 -5.46
N ALA A 336 -16.59 5.47 -6.35
CA ALA A 336 -17.27 4.42 -7.10
C ALA A 336 -16.31 3.57 -7.95
N ILE A 337 -15.35 4.20 -8.65
CA ILE A 337 -14.39 3.44 -9.47
C ILE A 337 -13.40 2.65 -8.63
N LEU A 338 -13.02 3.13 -7.44
CA LEU A 338 -12.21 2.37 -6.49
C LEU A 338 -12.94 1.11 -6.03
N GLN A 339 -14.26 1.18 -5.77
CA GLN A 339 -15.05 0.00 -5.41
C GLN A 339 -15.10 -1.03 -6.54
N VAL A 340 -15.30 -0.59 -7.79
CA VAL A 340 -15.25 -1.49 -8.95
C VAL A 340 -13.88 -2.15 -9.08
N ARG A 341 -12.80 -1.37 -8.89
CA ARG A 341 -11.44 -1.89 -8.98
C ARG A 341 -11.14 -2.89 -7.86
N ALA A 342 -11.50 -2.58 -6.63
CA ALA A 342 -11.33 -3.48 -5.50
C ALA A 342 -12.11 -4.80 -5.71
N ALA A 343 -13.35 -4.72 -6.17
CA ALA A 343 -14.16 -5.92 -6.45
C ALA A 343 -13.63 -6.73 -7.64
N PHE A 344 -13.13 -6.06 -8.69
CA PHE A 344 -12.56 -6.72 -9.86
C PHE A 344 -11.25 -7.46 -9.57
N LEU A 345 -10.42 -6.89 -8.72
CA LEU A 345 -9.14 -7.49 -8.34
C LEU A 345 -9.30 -8.60 -7.29
N ALA A 346 -10.41 -8.61 -6.54
CA ALA A 346 -10.65 -9.62 -5.52
C ALA A 346 -10.82 -11.02 -6.12
N GLU A 347 -10.09 -11.98 -5.55
CA GLU A 347 -10.04 -13.37 -6.02
C GLU A 347 -11.17 -14.25 -5.46
N ASP A 348 -12.12 -13.66 -4.73
CA ASP A 348 -13.29 -14.35 -4.18
C ASP A 348 -14.53 -14.34 -5.09
N GLY A 349 -14.43 -13.81 -6.30
CA GLY A 349 -15.51 -13.76 -7.28
C GLY A 349 -16.66 -12.82 -6.91
N ARG A 350 -16.43 -11.82 -6.04
CA ARG A 350 -17.48 -10.92 -5.53
C ARG A 350 -18.13 -10.06 -6.60
N LEU A 351 -17.38 -9.59 -7.57
CA LEU A 351 -17.92 -8.79 -8.67
C LEU A 351 -18.87 -9.61 -9.54
N GLU A 352 -18.48 -10.84 -9.88
CA GLU A 352 -19.32 -11.74 -10.68
C GLU A 352 -20.62 -12.09 -9.96
N ARG A 353 -20.55 -12.37 -8.64
CA ARG A 353 -21.76 -12.60 -7.83
C ARG A 353 -22.65 -11.38 -7.81
N HIS A 354 -22.08 -10.20 -7.55
CA HIS A 354 -22.83 -8.94 -7.53
C HIS A 354 -23.57 -8.71 -8.85
N LEU A 355 -22.91 -8.94 -9.99
CA LEU A 355 -23.52 -8.77 -11.29
C LEU A 355 -24.60 -9.82 -11.60
N LYS A 356 -24.45 -11.05 -11.10
CA LYS A 356 -25.44 -12.14 -11.26
C LYS A 356 -26.68 -11.98 -10.37
N GLU A 357 -26.49 -11.53 -9.13
CA GLU A 357 -27.54 -11.35 -8.15
C GLU A 357 -28.35 -10.07 -8.40
N LYS A 358 -27.89 -9.17 -9.25
CA LYS A 358 -28.55 -7.92 -9.55
C LYS A 358 -29.95 -8.17 -10.13
N PRO A 359 -31.02 -7.78 -9.47
CA PRO A 359 -32.35 -7.84 -10.05
C PRO A 359 -32.42 -6.83 -11.20
N CYS A 360 -32.74 -7.32 -12.39
CA CYS A 360 -33.06 -6.52 -13.57
C CYS A 360 -31.92 -5.65 -14.13
N SER A 361 -31.03 -6.28 -14.88
CA SER A 361 -30.48 -5.58 -16.03
C SER A 361 -31.68 -5.07 -16.88
N PRO A 362 -31.74 -3.79 -17.34
CA PRO A 362 -32.77 -3.33 -18.28
C PRO A 362 -32.86 -4.22 -19.52
N PHE A 363 -31.83 -5.00 -19.83
CA PHE A 363 -31.81 -6.02 -20.87
C PHE A 363 -32.52 -7.34 -20.48
N ARG A 364 -32.69 -7.70 -19.21
CA ARG A 364 -33.52 -8.82 -18.79
C ARG A 364 -34.98 -8.56 -19.02
N ASN A 365 -35.47 -7.34 -18.78
CA ASN A 365 -36.85 -6.95 -19.05
C ASN A 365 -37.15 -6.93 -20.57
N TYR A 366 -36.15 -6.63 -21.40
CA TYR A 366 -36.30 -6.69 -22.85
C TYR A 366 -36.49 -8.13 -23.38
N LYS A 367 -35.81 -9.13 -22.80
CA LYS A 367 -36.02 -10.55 -23.14
C LYS A 367 -37.35 -11.07 -22.63
N ALA A 368 -37.76 -10.72 -21.44
CA ALA A 368 -39.04 -11.13 -20.87
C ALA A 368 -40.24 -10.56 -21.63
N ARG A 369 -40.16 -9.33 -22.13
CA ARG A 369 -41.20 -8.73 -22.98
C ARG A 369 -41.29 -9.38 -24.37
N LYS A 370 -40.21 -9.94 -24.94
CA LYS A 370 -40.25 -10.66 -26.22
C LYS A 370 -40.78 -12.09 -26.11
N THR A 371 -40.69 -12.72 -24.94
CA THR A 371 -41.22 -14.06 -24.69
C THR A 371 -42.68 -14.07 -24.21
N GLY A 372 -43.26 -12.91 -23.89
CA GLY A 372 -44.63 -12.75 -23.42
C GLY A 372 -45.67 -12.44 -24.54
N VAL A 373 -45.29 -12.50 -25.82
CA VAL A 373 -46.23 -12.36 -26.95
C VAL A 373 -46.16 -13.59 -27.78
N ALA A 374 -46.72 -14.66 -27.25
CA ALA A 374 -47.26 -15.81 -28.01
C ALA A 374 -48.00 -16.72 -27.02
N ALA A 375 -49.25 -16.42 -26.76
CA ALA A 375 -50.32 -17.33 -26.45
C ALA A 375 -51.66 -16.65 -26.76
#